data_2b0a12404ddbc2cd7ae158d5429ff11d
#
_entry.id   2b0a12404ddbc2cd7ae158d5429ff11d
#
_cell.length_a   1.000
_cell.length_b   1.000
_cell.length_c   1.000
_cell.angle_alpha   90.00
_cell.angle_beta   90.00
_cell.angle_gamma   90.00
#
_symmetry.space_group_name_H-M   'P 1'
#
loop_
_entity.id
_entity.type
_entity.pdbx_description
1 polymer ?
#
loop_
_entity_poly.entity_id
_entity_poly.type
_entity_poly.pdbx_seq_one_letter_code
_entity_poly.pdbx_strand_id
1 'polypeptide(L)'
;MTTTVTTSHRLGAELLGTFWLVLGGCGTAVLAGDQVGPQGVALAFGLTVLTGAYAFGPISGGHFNPAVTVGLATARRFEWRDAPGYIAAQVVGATIAGAVLLVIASGTDGFDREVSGFASNGYGDRSPGGYSLLAVIVVEIVLTAFFLYVIFGATAKRAAVGFAGLAIGLALTLIHLISIPVSNTSVNPARSLGVAWFAGPDALQQVWVFILAPVIGAAIAGFTHAAIVGEDA
;
A
#
# COMPACT_ATOMS: atom_id res chain seq x y z
N MET A 1 -24.39 14.25 19.99
CA MET A 1 -23.10 14.04 20.70
C MET A 1 -22.00 13.93 19.65
N THR A 2 -21.16 14.93 19.51
CA THR A 2 -19.96 14.84 18.65
C THR A 2 -18.91 14.03 19.42
N THR A 3 -18.77 12.75 19.08
CA THR A 3 -17.66 11.93 19.63
C THR A 3 -16.35 12.46 19.10
N THR A 4 -15.47 12.92 19.99
CA THR A 4 -14.13 13.35 19.61
C THR A 4 -13.32 12.14 19.14
N VAL A 5 -12.72 12.24 17.95
CA VAL A 5 -11.81 11.20 17.42
C VAL A 5 -10.55 11.17 18.29
N THR A 6 -10.28 10.04 18.95
CA THR A 6 -9.11 9.80 19.78
C THR A 6 -7.97 9.15 18.98
N THR A 7 -6.76 9.12 19.55
CA THR A 7 -5.63 8.40 18.96
C THR A 7 -5.94 6.91 18.75
N SER A 8 -6.64 6.27 19.67
CA SER A 8 -7.04 4.86 19.52
C SER A 8 -8.01 4.64 18.35
N HIS A 9 -8.93 5.57 18.10
CA HIS A 9 -9.79 5.51 16.92
C HIS A 9 -8.99 5.63 15.62
N ARG A 10 -8.03 6.55 15.57
CA ARG A 10 -7.14 6.74 14.42
C ARG A 10 -6.30 5.48 14.14
N LEU A 11 -5.67 4.91 15.17
CA LEU A 11 -4.87 3.69 15.04
C LEU A 11 -5.73 2.47 14.65
N GLY A 12 -6.93 2.34 15.20
CA GLY A 12 -7.89 1.31 14.79
C GLY A 12 -8.30 1.42 13.33
N ALA A 13 -8.53 2.64 12.83
CA ALA A 13 -8.85 2.92 11.43
C ALA A 13 -7.68 2.58 10.50
N GLU A 14 -6.43 2.89 10.88
CA GLU A 14 -5.23 2.51 10.12
C GLU A 14 -5.04 0.99 10.07
N LEU A 15 -5.24 0.29 11.20
CA LEU A 15 -5.17 -1.17 11.28
C LEU A 15 -6.21 -1.80 10.35
N LEU A 16 -7.49 -1.41 10.47
CA LEU A 16 -8.57 -1.98 9.68
C LEU A 16 -8.46 -1.63 8.19
N GLY A 17 -8.06 -0.40 7.86
CA GLY A 17 -7.86 0.01 6.48
C GLY A 17 -6.70 -0.72 5.81
N THR A 18 -5.58 -0.93 6.52
CA THR A 18 -4.46 -1.72 5.99
C THR A 18 -4.80 -3.21 5.91
N PHE A 19 -5.51 -3.75 6.90
CA PHE A 19 -6.06 -5.11 6.83
C PHE A 19 -6.92 -5.29 5.58
N TRP A 20 -7.85 -4.36 5.32
CA TRP A 20 -8.73 -4.40 4.15
C TRP A 20 -7.95 -4.31 2.83
N LEU A 21 -6.93 -3.44 2.78
CA LEU A 21 -6.06 -3.30 1.61
C LEU A 21 -5.34 -4.62 1.28
N VAL A 22 -4.73 -5.24 2.28
CA VAL A 22 -3.96 -6.49 2.07
C VAL A 22 -4.89 -7.66 1.81
N LEU A 23 -5.97 -7.82 2.58
CA LEU A 23 -6.91 -8.93 2.36
C LEU A 23 -7.58 -8.81 0.98
N GLY A 24 -8.02 -7.63 0.57
CA GLY A 24 -8.68 -7.44 -0.72
C GLY A 24 -7.71 -7.53 -1.90
N GLY A 25 -6.57 -6.83 -1.85
CA GLY A 25 -5.62 -6.81 -2.95
C GLY A 25 -4.81 -8.10 -3.07
N CYS A 26 -4.08 -8.48 -2.02
CA CYS A 26 -3.31 -9.74 -2.02
C CYS A 26 -4.23 -10.97 -2.01
N GLY A 27 -5.38 -10.89 -1.34
CA GLY A 27 -6.37 -11.96 -1.36
C GLY A 27 -6.92 -12.21 -2.76
N THR A 28 -7.24 -11.18 -3.53
CA THR A 28 -7.63 -11.34 -4.94
C THR A 28 -6.53 -12.01 -5.75
N ALA A 29 -5.27 -11.61 -5.53
CA ALA A 29 -4.15 -12.22 -6.25
C ALA A 29 -3.98 -13.70 -5.92
N VAL A 30 -4.12 -14.10 -4.65
CA VAL A 30 -3.91 -15.49 -4.19
C VAL A 30 -5.10 -16.38 -4.49
N LEU A 31 -6.33 -15.88 -4.28
CA LEU A 31 -7.54 -16.71 -4.34
C LEU A 31 -8.24 -16.71 -5.70
N ALA A 32 -8.08 -15.63 -6.47
CA ALA A 32 -8.81 -15.43 -7.72
C ALA A 32 -7.91 -14.95 -8.87
N GLY A 33 -6.58 -14.92 -8.67
CA GLY A 33 -5.64 -14.38 -9.64
C GLY A 33 -5.76 -15.00 -11.03
N ASP A 34 -5.94 -16.33 -11.11
CA ASP A 34 -6.10 -17.05 -12.37
C ASP A 34 -7.40 -16.70 -13.11
N GLN A 35 -8.47 -16.33 -12.37
CA GLN A 35 -9.75 -15.97 -12.95
C GLN A 35 -9.79 -14.50 -13.42
N VAL A 36 -9.22 -13.58 -12.61
CA VAL A 36 -9.35 -12.13 -12.87
C VAL A 36 -8.15 -11.53 -13.59
N GLY A 37 -7.03 -12.23 -13.59
CA GLY A 37 -5.77 -11.77 -14.18
C GLY A 37 -5.16 -10.55 -13.47
N PRO A 38 -4.00 -10.06 -13.97
CA PRO A 38 -3.33 -8.90 -13.38
C PRO A 38 -4.20 -7.63 -13.36
N GLN A 39 -5.09 -7.46 -14.35
CA GLN A 39 -6.01 -6.32 -14.43
C GLN A 39 -7.02 -6.34 -13.28
N GLY A 40 -7.60 -7.51 -12.98
CA GLY A 40 -8.53 -7.66 -11.86
C GLY A 40 -7.85 -7.46 -10.52
N VAL A 41 -6.61 -7.95 -10.36
CA VAL A 41 -5.79 -7.70 -9.16
C VAL A 41 -5.49 -6.22 -8.99
N ALA A 42 -5.10 -5.53 -10.07
CA ALA A 42 -4.84 -4.09 -10.05
C ALA A 42 -6.10 -3.30 -9.63
N LEU A 43 -7.25 -3.66 -10.18
CA LEU A 43 -8.53 -3.06 -9.82
C LEU A 43 -8.87 -3.32 -8.34
N ALA A 44 -8.65 -4.53 -7.84
CA ALA A 44 -8.92 -4.89 -6.45
C ALA A 44 -8.12 -4.02 -5.48
N PHE A 45 -6.81 -3.82 -5.70
CA PHE A 45 -5.99 -2.91 -4.90
C PHE A 45 -6.53 -1.48 -4.90
N GLY A 46 -6.90 -0.96 -6.07
CA GLY A 46 -7.49 0.38 -6.15
C GLY A 46 -8.82 0.49 -5.41
N LEU A 47 -9.69 -0.51 -5.54
CA LEU A 47 -10.98 -0.56 -4.85
C LEU A 47 -10.84 -0.63 -3.32
N THR A 48 -9.83 -1.35 -2.80
CA THR A 48 -9.58 -1.39 -1.35
C THR A 48 -9.22 -0.03 -0.80
N VAL A 49 -8.35 0.72 -1.48
CA VAL A 49 -7.99 2.08 -1.07
C VAL A 49 -9.15 3.03 -1.25
N LEU A 50 -9.89 2.95 -2.35
CA LEU A 50 -11.07 3.77 -2.60
C LEU A 50 -12.09 3.60 -1.47
N THR A 51 -12.50 2.37 -1.20
CA THR A 51 -13.50 2.08 -0.17
C THR A 51 -12.99 2.38 1.24
N GLY A 52 -11.72 2.05 1.53
CA GLY A 52 -11.05 2.36 2.78
C GLY A 52 -10.95 3.86 3.04
N ALA A 53 -10.61 4.66 2.03
CA ALA A 53 -10.53 6.12 2.14
C ALA A 53 -11.89 6.75 2.52
N TYR A 54 -12.98 6.26 1.97
CA TYR A 54 -14.31 6.73 2.37
C TYR A 54 -14.76 6.23 3.74
N ALA A 55 -14.43 4.97 4.09
CA ALA A 55 -14.86 4.37 5.36
C ALA A 55 -14.05 4.87 6.56
N PHE A 56 -12.73 4.93 6.43
CA PHE A 56 -11.79 5.17 7.52
C PHE A 56 -11.04 6.51 7.40
N GLY A 57 -10.97 7.09 6.21
CA GLY A 57 -10.30 8.38 5.99
C GLY A 57 -10.80 9.51 6.89
N PRO A 58 -12.11 9.68 7.12
CA PRO A 58 -12.63 10.67 8.07
C PRO A 58 -12.15 10.50 9.52
N ILE A 59 -11.63 9.32 9.87
CA ILE A 59 -11.17 8.99 11.24
C ILE A 59 -9.66 9.21 11.37
N SER A 60 -8.85 8.66 10.43
CA SER A 60 -7.38 8.64 10.55
C SER A 60 -6.65 9.49 9.52
N GLY A 61 -7.32 9.90 8.47
CA GLY A 61 -6.68 10.42 7.24
C GLY A 61 -6.49 9.34 6.17
N GLY A 62 -6.65 8.04 6.52
CA GLY A 62 -6.65 6.94 5.56
C GLY A 62 -5.30 6.69 4.89
N HIS A 63 -4.21 6.62 5.66
CA HIS A 63 -2.88 6.38 5.12
C HIS A 63 -2.71 4.93 4.63
N PHE A 64 -3.03 3.94 5.49
CA PHE A 64 -2.93 2.49 5.24
C PHE A 64 -1.59 2.02 4.67
N ASN A 65 -0.54 2.85 4.83
CA ASN A 65 0.73 2.68 4.15
C ASN A 65 1.84 3.47 4.88
N PRO A 66 2.91 2.81 5.36
CA PRO A 66 4.02 3.50 6.01
C PRO A 66 4.71 4.54 5.11
N ALA A 67 4.83 4.28 3.79
CA ALA A 67 5.42 5.25 2.87
C ALA A 67 4.54 6.51 2.75
N VAL A 68 3.21 6.36 2.68
CA VAL A 68 2.27 7.49 2.70
C VAL A 68 2.41 8.28 4.00
N THR A 69 2.49 7.59 5.14
CA THR A 69 2.66 8.22 6.45
C THR A 69 3.95 9.06 6.51
N VAL A 70 5.07 8.49 6.04
CA VAL A 70 6.36 9.20 5.96
C VAL A 70 6.29 10.37 4.98
N GLY A 71 5.69 10.19 3.81
CA GLY A 71 5.55 11.24 2.80
C GLY A 71 4.74 12.45 3.31
N LEU A 72 3.60 12.18 3.96
CA LEU A 72 2.77 13.23 4.58
C LEU A 72 3.52 13.94 5.73
N ALA A 73 4.28 13.21 6.55
CA ALA A 73 5.08 13.80 7.61
C ALA A 73 6.23 14.65 7.04
N THR A 74 6.90 14.20 5.98
CA THR A 74 7.94 14.94 5.27
C THR A 74 7.38 16.23 4.64
N ALA A 75 6.16 16.17 4.10
CA ALA A 75 5.43 17.31 3.56
C ALA A 75 4.86 18.24 4.63
N ARG A 76 5.09 17.98 5.92
CA ARG A 76 4.53 18.72 7.08
C ARG A 76 2.99 18.72 7.14
N ARG A 77 2.36 17.72 6.54
CA ARG A 77 0.90 17.50 6.54
C ARG A 77 0.46 16.46 7.57
N PHE A 78 1.42 15.89 8.31
CA PHE A 78 1.22 14.94 9.40
C PHE A 78 2.33 15.07 10.44
N GLU A 79 2.00 14.89 11.70
CA GLU A 79 2.96 15.04 12.80
C GLU A 79 3.88 13.82 12.91
N TRP A 80 5.19 14.03 12.89
CA TRP A 80 6.17 12.94 13.02
C TRP A 80 6.01 12.12 14.31
N ARG A 81 5.55 12.73 15.41
CA ARG A 81 5.31 12.04 16.69
C ARG A 81 4.23 10.96 16.59
N ASP A 82 3.29 11.09 15.66
CA ASP A 82 2.19 10.14 15.45
C ASP A 82 2.57 9.02 14.47
N ALA A 83 3.61 9.23 13.64
CA ALA A 83 4.02 8.31 12.60
C ALA A 83 4.37 6.89 13.10
N PRO A 84 5.12 6.70 14.21
CA PRO A 84 5.42 5.36 14.71
C PRO A 84 4.17 4.54 15.06
N GLY A 85 3.16 5.19 15.67
CA GLY A 85 1.90 4.54 16.01
C GLY A 85 1.13 4.09 14.76
N TYR A 86 1.07 4.95 13.72
CA TYR A 86 0.44 4.61 12.45
C TYR A 86 1.14 3.45 11.76
N ILE A 87 2.47 3.51 11.64
CA ILE A 87 3.27 2.44 11.00
C ILE A 87 3.06 1.10 11.73
N ALA A 88 3.07 1.11 13.07
CA ALA A 88 2.84 -0.09 13.85
C ALA A 88 1.42 -0.66 13.59
N ALA A 89 0.38 0.17 13.62
CA ALA A 89 -1.00 -0.25 13.35
C ALA A 89 -1.15 -0.82 11.93
N GLN A 90 -0.53 -0.18 10.93
CA GLN A 90 -0.52 -0.62 9.53
C GLN A 90 0.17 -1.98 9.37
N VAL A 91 1.36 -2.17 9.95
CA VAL A 91 2.09 -3.45 9.88
C VAL A 91 1.31 -4.57 10.58
N VAL A 92 0.71 -4.30 11.75
CA VAL A 92 -0.13 -5.27 12.45
C VAL A 92 -1.36 -5.63 11.62
N GLY A 93 -2.07 -4.64 11.07
CA GLY A 93 -3.24 -4.88 10.22
C GLY A 93 -2.90 -5.72 8.99
N ALA A 94 -1.78 -5.40 8.30
CA ALA A 94 -1.28 -6.17 7.16
C ALA A 94 -0.91 -7.61 7.53
N THR A 95 -0.25 -7.80 8.68
CA THR A 95 0.15 -9.14 9.16
C THR A 95 -1.06 -10.00 9.51
N ILE A 96 -2.06 -9.42 10.19
CA ILE A 96 -3.31 -10.13 10.49
C ILE A 96 -4.03 -10.51 9.18
N ALA A 97 -4.07 -9.61 8.18
CA ALA A 97 -4.65 -9.91 6.86
C ALA A 97 -3.93 -11.07 6.17
N GLY A 98 -2.59 -11.08 6.18
CA GLY A 98 -1.78 -12.18 5.64
C GLY A 98 -2.06 -13.51 6.35
N ALA A 99 -2.19 -13.50 7.68
CA ALA A 99 -2.52 -14.69 8.46
C ALA A 99 -3.94 -15.22 8.12
N VAL A 100 -4.93 -14.33 8.03
CA VAL A 100 -6.30 -14.68 7.62
C VAL A 100 -6.32 -15.24 6.20
N LEU A 101 -5.60 -14.60 5.28
CA LEU A 101 -5.47 -15.07 3.90
C LEU A 101 -4.84 -16.45 3.82
N LEU A 102 -3.79 -16.72 4.62
CA LEU A 102 -3.17 -18.04 4.68
C LEU A 102 -4.16 -19.12 5.13
N VAL A 103 -4.95 -18.84 6.17
CA VAL A 103 -5.99 -19.78 6.66
C VAL A 103 -7.01 -20.07 5.55
N ILE A 104 -7.48 -19.03 4.83
CA ILE A 104 -8.46 -19.18 3.74
C ILE A 104 -7.85 -19.99 2.60
N ALA A 105 -6.64 -19.62 2.13
CA ALA A 105 -6.00 -20.30 1.01
C ALA A 105 -5.66 -21.77 1.32
N SER A 106 -5.28 -22.06 2.56
CA SER A 106 -5.01 -23.44 3.02
C SER A 106 -6.27 -24.31 3.12
N GLY A 107 -7.45 -23.75 2.91
CA GLY A 107 -8.72 -24.49 2.87
C GLY A 107 -8.94 -25.29 1.58
N THR A 108 -8.03 -25.22 0.59
CA THR A 108 -8.08 -26.01 -0.63
C THR A 108 -6.91 -26.99 -0.68
N ASP A 109 -7.17 -28.20 -1.19
CA ASP A 109 -6.12 -29.21 -1.35
C ASP A 109 -5.06 -28.75 -2.35
N GLY A 110 -3.79 -29.00 -2.01
CA GLY A 110 -2.65 -28.69 -2.89
C GLY A 110 -2.18 -27.23 -2.86
N PHE A 111 -2.74 -26.36 -2.03
CA PHE A 111 -2.21 -25.02 -1.87
C PHE A 111 -0.82 -25.04 -1.24
N ASP A 112 0.15 -24.46 -1.94
CA ASP A 112 1.51 -24.23 -1.43
C ASP A 112 1.83 -22.73 -1.49
N ARG A 113 2.07 -22.14 -0.32
CA ARG A 113 2.33 -20.70 -0.18
C ARG A 113 3.64 -20.26 -0.83
N GLU A 114 4.65 -21.13 -0.88
CA GLU A 114 5.95 -20.81 -1.48
C GLU A 114 5.88 -20.90 -3.01
N VAL A 115 5.22 -21.93 -3.53
CA VAL A 115 4.96 -22.11 -4.97
C VAL A 115 4.07 -21.00 -5.52
N SER A 116 3.01 -20.61 -4.78
CA SER A 116 2.11 -19.52 -5.19
C SER A 116 2.76 -18.13 -5.08
N GLY A 117 3.91 -18.00 -4.38
CA GLY A 117 4.54 -16.74 -4.06
C GLY A 117 3.73 -15.85 -3.10
N PHE A 118 2.54 -16.29 -2.70
CA PHE A 118 1.63 -15.66 -1.72
C PHE A 118 1.47 -14.13 -1.90
N ALA A 119 1.34 -13.68 -3.13
CA ALA A 119 1.27 -12.27 -3.52
C ALA A 119 2.45 -11.41 -3.02
N SER A 120 3.60 -12.02 -2.66
CA SER A 120 4.79 -11.28 -2.23
C SER A 120 5.45 -10.54 -3.39
N ASN A 121 6.21 -9.53 -3.03
CA ASN A 121 7.00 -8.75 -3.97
C ASN A 121 8.36 -9.41 -4.21
N GLY A 122 8.99 -9.13 -5.37
CA GLY A 122 10.29 -9.67 -5.67
C GLY A 122 11.02 -8.98 -6.83
N TYR A 123 12.31 -9.30 -6.95
CA TYR A 123 13.18 -8.93 -8.07
C TYR A 123 13.96 -10.16 -8.55
N GLY A 124 14.58 -10.07 -9.74
CA GLY A 124 15.27 -11.23 -10.33
C GLY A 124 14.30 -12.39 -10.55
N ASP A 125 14.64 -13.56 -10.06
CA ASP A 125 13.83 -14.79 -10.22
C ASP A 125 12.46 -14.70 -9.52
N ARG A 126 12.30 -13.80 -8.57
CA ARG A 126 11.01 -13.57 -7.90
C ARG A 126 10.18 -12.44 -8.53
N SER A 127 10.74 -11.71 -9.50
CA SER A 127 9.97 -10.76 -10.29
C SER A 127 9.05 -11.52 -11.23
N PRO A 128 7.75 -11.19 -11.34
CA PRO A 128 6.86 -11.87 -12.29
C PRO A 128 7.35 -11.82 -13.74
N GLY A 129 8.02 -10.74 -14.15
CA GLY A 129 8.61 -10.57 -15.48
C GLY A 129 10.13 -10.70 -15.53
N GLY A 130 10.79 -11.18 -14.46
CA GLY A 130 12.25 -11.38 -14.43
C GLY A 130 13.06 -10.07 -14.33
N TYR A 131 12.50 -9.00 -13.83
CA TYR A 131 13.16 -7.69 -13.77
C TYR A 131 14.26 -7.63 -12.71
N SER A 132 15.36 -6.95 -13.06
CA SER A 132 16.51 -6.78 -12.18
C SER A 132 16.20 -5.95 -10.94
N LEU A 133 17.03 -6.07 -9.89
CA LEU A 133 16.95 -5.27 -8.68
C LEU A 133 16.89 -3.75 -8.98
N LEU A 134 17.73 -3.25 -9.91
CA LEU A 134 17.74 -1.83 -10.26
C LEU A 134 16.40 -1.38 -10.86
N ALA A 135 15.83 -2.17 -11.77
CA ALA A 135 14.54 -1.86 -12.39
C ALA A 135 13.43 -1.82 -11.33
N VAL A 136 13.44 -2.76 -10.38
CA VAL A 136 12.48 -2.80 -9.27
C VAL A 136 12.65 -1.60 -8.33
N ILE A 137 13.88 -1.24 -7.95
CA ILE A 137 14.12 -0.05 -7.12
C ILE A 137 13.59 1.22 -7.82
N VAL A 138 13.88 1.39 -9.09
CA VAL A 138 13.45 2.57 -9.86
C VAL A 138 11.92 2.64 -9.93
N VAL A 139 11.24 1.55 -10.29
CA VAL A 139 9.78 1.55 -10.41
C VAL A 139 9.10 1.82 -9.06
N GLU A 140 9.58 1.22 -7.98
CA GLU A 140 9.02 1.42 -6.65
C GLU A 140 9.20 2.86 -6.14
N ILE A 141 10.39 3.47 -6.36
CA ILE A 141 10.64 4.88 -6.00
C ILE A 141 9.72 5.80 -6.82
N VAL A 142 9.73 5.66 -8.14
CA VAL A 142 9.01 6.56 -9.04
C VAL A 142 7.50 6.47 -8.80
N LEU A 143 6.95 5.25 -8.77
CA LEU A 143 5.50 5.08 -8.62
C LEU A 143 5.02 5.48 -7.22
N THR A 144 5.82 5.26 -6.17
CA THR A 144 5.46 5.77 -4.84
C THR A 144 5.50 7.30 -4.80
N ALA A 145 6.50 7.94 -5.42
CA ALA A 145 6.53 9.40 -5.50
C ALA A 145 5.30 9.95 -6.21
N PHE A 146 4.93 9.39 -7.36
CA PHE A 146 3.72 9.80 -8.09
C PHE A 146 2.43 9.50 -7.31
N PHE A 147 2.39 8.40 -6.58
CA PHE A 147 1.25 8.12 -5.69
C PHE A 147 1.06 9.22 -4.64
N LEU A 148 2.15 9.66 -4.01
CA LEU A 148 2.13 10.77 -3.06
C LEU A 148 1.72 12.10 -3.73
N TYR A 149 2.21 12.41 -4.94
CA TYR A 149 1.76 13.61 -5.66
C TYR A 149 0.25 13.59 -5.94
N VAL A 150 -0.31 12.43 -6.30
CA VAL A 150 -1.76 12.30 -6.45
C VAL A 150 -2.48 12.50 -5.11
N ILE A 151 -1.97 11.91 -4.02
CA ILE A 151 -2.53 12.10 -2.68
C ILE A 151 -2.49 13.59 -2.29
N PHE A 152 -1.35 14.25 -2.43
CA PHE A 152 -1.21 15.66 -2.11
C PHE A 152 -2.16 16.55 -2.93
N GLY A 153 -2.25 16.31 -4.24
CA GLY A 153 -3.14 17.06 -5.11
C GLY A 153 -4.62 16.81 -4.82
N ALA A 154 -5.02 15.55 -4.65
CA ALA A 154 -6.41 15.16 -4.42
C ALA A 154 -6.94 15.58 -3.03
N THR A 155 -6.03 15.82 -2.06
CA THR A 155 -6.36 16.25 -0.70
C THR A 155 -5.98 17.73 -0.43
N ALA A 156 -5.60 18.49 -1.45
CA ALA A 156 -5.33 19.92 -1.35
C ALA A 156 -6.64 20.70 -1.09
N LYS A 157 -6.56 21.85 -0.43
CA LYS A 157 -7.73 22.71 -0.15
C LYS A 157 -8.50 23.12 -1.41
N ARG A 158 -7.81 23.24 -2.55
CA ARG A 158 -8.38 23.58 -3.87
C ARG A 158 -8.94 22.39 -4.63
N ALA A 159 -8.76 21.15 -4.13
CA ALA A 159 -9.25 19.96 -4.79
C ALA A 159 -10.78 19.85 -4.71
N ALA A 160 -11.37 19.12 -5.65
CA ALA A 160 -12.80 18.84 -5.64
C ALA A 160 -13.20 18.04 -4.39
N VAL A 161 -14.06 18.59 -3.57
CA VAL A 161 -14.50 17.98 -2.32
C VAL A 161 -15.20 16.66 -2.59
N GLY A 162 -14.86 15.62 -1.82
CA GLY A 162 -15.46 14.29 -1.89
C GLY A 162 -14.83 13.34 -2.93
N PHE A 163 -13.92 13.81 -3.79
CA PHE A 163 -13.33 12.98 -4.85
C PHE A 163 -11.95 12.42 -4.54
N ALA A 164 -11.35 12.78 -3.41
CA ALA A 164 -9.99 12.33 -3.06
C ALA A 164 -9.85 10.80 -3.06
N GLY A 165 -10.77 10.09 -2.39
CA GLY A 165 -10.74 8.63 -2.33
C GLY A 165 -10.82 7.97 -3.71
N LEU A 166 -11.63 8.52 -4.62
CA LEU A 166 -11.74 8.04 -5.99
C LEU A 166 -10.44 8.23 -6.76
N ALA A 167 -9.86 9.43 -6.72
CA ALA A 167 -8.61 9.74 -7.42
C ALA A 167 -7.44 8.87 -6.91
N ILE A 168 -7.33 8.70 -5.59
CA ILE A 168 -6.26 7.91 -4.95
C ILE A 168 -6.41 6.42 -5.27
N GLY A 169 -7.64 5.88 -5.20
CA GLY A 169 -7.90 4.49 -5.55
C GLY A 169 -7.61 4.18 -7.02
N LEU A 170 -8.04 5.05 -7.95
CA LEU A 170 -7.73 4.90 -9.37
C LEU A 170 -6.23 5.04 -9.66
N ALA A 171 -5.52 5.93 -8.96
CA ALA A 171 -4.07 6.03 -9.07
C ALA A 171 -3.38 4.73 -8.64
N LEU A 172 -3.83 4.10 -7.54
CA LEU A 172 -3.28 2.82 -7.12
C LEU A 172 -3.59 1.70 -8.13
N THR A 173 -4.78 1.70 -8.73
CA THR A 173 -5.10 0.79 -9.85
C THR A 173 -4.10 0.96 -11.00
N LEU A 174 -3.87 2.20 -11.45
CA LEU A 174 -2.93 2.50 -12.53
C LEU A 174 -1.50 2.04 -12.18
N ILE A 175 -1.04 2.30 -10.97
CA ILE A 175 0.27 1.86 -10.46
C ILE A 175 0.40 0.34 -10.56
N HIS A 176 -0.62 -0.40 -10.14
CA HIS A 176 -0.62 -1.86 -10.21
C HIS A 176 -0.64 -2.37 -11.67
N LEU A 177 -1.39 -1.73 -12.57
CA LEU A 177 -1.36 -2.06 -14.01
C LEU A 177 0.03 -1.90 -14.61
N ILE A 178 0.82 -0.92 -14.14
CA ILE A 178 2.20 -0.69 -14.61
C ILE A 178 3.17 -1.71 -14.02
N SER A 179 3.10 -1.98 -12.72
CA SER A 179 4.21 -2.58 -11.98
C SER A 179 3.98 -3.99 -11.44
N ILE A 180 2.79 -4.58 -11.60
CA ILE A 180 2.59 -6.01 -11.29
C ILE A 180 3.62 -6.87 -12.05
N PRO A 181 3.86 -6.70 -13.36
CA PRO A 181 4.87 -7.49 -14.06
C PRO A 181 6.30 -7.28 -13.55
N VAL A 182 6.60 -6.10 -12.99
CA VAL A 182 7.97 -5.71 -12.60
C VAL A 182 8.32 -6.20 -11.20
N SER A 183 7.47 -5.95 -10.21
CA SER A 183 7.79 -6.21 -8.80
C SER A 183 6.67 -6.90 -8.02
N ASN A 184 5.56 -7.22 -8.69
CA ASN A 184 4.27 -7.51 -8.07
C ASN A 184 3.76 -6.34 -7.21
N THR A 185 4.14 -5.14 -7.53
CA THR A 185 3.76 -3.84 -6.96
C THR A 185 3.75 -3.78 -5.44
N SER A 186 4.68 -3.04 -4.87
CA SER A 186 4.62 -2.71 -3.43
C SER A 186 3.97 -1.36 -3.21
N VAL A 187 4.71 -0.31 -3.44
CA VAL A 187 4.47 1.10 -3.07
C VAL A 187 3.97 1.26 -1.62
N ASN A 188 4.08 0.19 -0.82
CA ASN A 188 3.54 0.10 0.54
C ASN A 188 4.33 -0.91 1.39
N PRO A 189 5.21 -0.47 2.31
CA PRO A 189 5.99 -1.36 3.17
C PRO A 189 5.14 -2.32 4.02
N ALA A 190 3.99 -1.90 4.54
CA ALA A 190 3.12 -2.76 5.35
C ALA A 190 2.49 -3.87 4.51
N ARG A 191 2.04 -3.55 3.27
CA ARG A 191 1.52 -4.53 2.31
C ARG A 191 2.57 -5.60 2.03
N SER A 192 3.82 -5.19 1.81
CA SER A 192 4.90 -6.13 1.48
C SER A 192 5.28 -7.02 2.65
N LEU A 193 5.45 -6.45 3.85
CA LEU A 193 5.71 -7.20 5.07
C LEU A 193 4.57 -8.18 5.39
N GLY A 194 3.32 -7.73 5.28
CA GLY A 194 2.13 -8.50 5.68
C GLY A 194 2.01 -9.86 4.99
N VAL A 195 2.50 -10.00 3.77
CA VAL A 195 2.50 -11.28 3.03
C VAL A 195 3.87 -11.97 3.04
N ALA A 196 4.99 -11.21 3.12
CA ALA A 196 6.33 -11.79 3.10
C ALA A 196 6.57 -12.75 4.27
N TRP A 197 5.99 -12.49 5.46
CA TRP A 197 6.05 -13.39 6.61
C TRP A 197 5.59 -14.82 6.30
N PHE A 198 4.68 -14.94 5.34
CA PHE A 198 4.01 -16.20 5.01
C PHE A 198 4.47 -16.81 3.68
N ALA A 199 5.19 -16.03 2.84
CA ALA A 199 5.59 -16.41 1.49
C ALA A 199 6.92 -17.21 1.41
N GLY A 200 7.54 -17.49 2.56
CA GLY A 200 8.81 -18.20 2.65
C GLY A 200 10.03 -17.29 2.80
N PRO A 201 11.22 -17.90 3.06
CA PRO A 201 12.44 -17.17 3.42
C PRO A 201 12.95 -16.24 2.31
N ASP A 202 12.79 -16.62 1.05
CA ASP A 202 13.26 -15.84 -0.09
C ASP A 202 12.51 -14.52 -0.24
N ALA A 203 11.21 -14.51 0.07
CA ALA A 203 10.42 -13.29 0.11
C ALA A 203 10.90 -12.34 1.21
N LEU A 204 11.19 -12.87 2.39
CA LEU A 204 11.72 -12.08 3.50
C LEU A 204 13.11 -11.51 3.20
N GLN A 205 13.97 -12.23 2.49
CA GLN A 205 15.29 -11.74 2.08
C GLN A 205 15.21 -10.55 1.13
N GLN A 206 14.15 -10.45 0.33
CA GLN A 206 13.97 -9.37 -0.64
C GLN A 206 13.12 -8.21 -0.13
N VAL A 207 12.43 -8.35 1.01
CA VAL A 207 11.44 -7.37 1.49
C VAL A 207 12.04 -5.98 1.78
N TRP A 208 13.33 -5.89 2.08
CA TRP A 208 14.01 -4.63 2.36
C TRP A 208 13.89 -3.62 1.22
N VAL A 209 13.89 -4.06 -0.04
CA VAL A 209 13.68 -3.19 -1.20
C VAL A 209 12.33 -2.51 -1.12
N PHE A 210 11.30 -3.28 -0.76
CA PHE A 210 9.91 -2.86 -0.69
C PHE A 210 9.55 -2.08 0.58
N ILE A 211 10.54 -1.93 1.47
CA ILE A 211 10.50 -0.96 2.58
C ILE A 211 11.20 0.33 2.16
N LEU A 212 12.46 0.22 1.70
CA LEU A 212 13.30 1.40 1.46
C LEU A 212 12.89 2.18 0.21
N ALA A 213 12.66 1.52 -0.92
CA ALA A 213 12.35 2.19 -2.17
C ALA A 213 11.05 3.00 -2.10
N PRO A 214 9.91 2.46 -1.59
CA PRO A 214 8.71 3.26 -1.38
C PRO A 214 8.91 4.44 -0.42
N VAL A 215 9.64 4.25 0.69
CA VAL A 215 9.93 5.33 1.65
C VAL A 215 10.76 6.45 1.00
N ILE A 216 11.76 6.10 0.19
CA ILE A 216 12.56 7.08 -0.56
C ILE A 216 11.67 7.85 -1.55
N GLY A 217 10.83 7.16 -2.33
CA GLY A 217 9.89 7.80 -3.26
C GLY A 217 8.93 8.75 -2.56
N ALA A 218 8.37 8.33 -1.42
CA ALA A 218 7.49 9.15 -0.60
C ALA A 218 8.21 10.39 -0.02
N ALA A 219 9.44 10.23 0.45
CA ALA A 219 10.24 11.36 0.95
C ALA A 219 10.56 12.36 -0.17
N ILE A 220 10.95 11.90 -1.37
CA ILE A 220 11.17 12.76 -2.54
C ILE A 220 9.91 13.59 -2.80
N ALA A 221 8.74 12.97 -2.90
CA ALA A 221 7.49 13.69 -3.11
C ALA A 221 7.19 14.67 -1.97
N GLY A 222 7.39 14.26 -0.72
CA GLY A 222 7.18 15.10 0.46
C GLY A 222 8.04 16.37 0.46
N PHE A 223 9.32 16.27 0.07
CA PHE A 223 10.21 17.43 -0.02
C PHE A 223 9.93 18.34 -1.20
N THR A 224 9.46 17.81 -2.31
CA THR A 224 9.33 18.56 -3.56
C THR A 224 7.91 19.06 -3.86
N HIS A 225 6.89 18.53 -3.15
CA HIS A 225 5.49 18.83 -3.45
C HIS A 225 5.17 20.34 -3.38
N ALA A 226 5.73 21.07 -2.39
CA ALA A 226 5.48 22.50 -2.24
C ALA A 226 5.97 23.31 -3.45
N ALA A 227 7.10 22.90 -4.06
CA ALA A 227 7.63 23.54 -5.26
C ALA A 227 6.78 23.27 -6.51
N ILE A 228 6.03 22.14 -6.53
CA ILE A 228 5.21 21.71 -7.68
C ILE A 228 3.77 22.18 -7.52
N VAL A 229 3.22 22.04 -6.32
CA VAL A 229 1.78 22.21 -6.04
C VAL A 229 1.49 23.54 -5.34
N GLY A 230 2.51 24.19 -4.76
CA GLY A 230 2.40 25.43 -3.98
C GLY A 230 2.17 25.16 -2.48
N GLU A 231 2.38 26.19 -1.65
CA GLU A 231 2.34 26.08 -0.18
C GLU A 231 0.92 25.90 0.39
N ASP A 232 -0.12 26.17 -0.38
CA ASP A 232 -1.55 26.04 0.02
C ASP A 232 -2.15 24.65 -0.22
N ALA A 233 -1.30 23.66 -0.43
CA ALA A 233 -1.72 22.28 -0.70
C ALA A 233 -1.99 21.50 0.59
#